data_36b2475cb45cf2093c4b4a8e9ee7e9b5
#
_entry.id   36b2475cb45cf2093c4b4a8e9ee7e9b5
#
_cell.length_a   1.000
_cell.length_b   1.000
_cell.length_c   1.000
_cell.angle_alpha   90.00
_cell.angle_beta   90.00
_cell.angle_gamma   90.00
#
_symmetry.space_group_name_H-M   'P 1'
#
loop_
_entity.id
_entity.type
_entity.pdbx_description
1 polymer ?
#
loop_
_entity_poly.entity_id
_entity_poly.type
_entity_poly.pdbx_seq_one_letter_code
_entity_poly.pdbx_strand_id
1 'polypeptide(L)'
;MAYARGRALFTCKRRYRPCSIQKGLDMAFTKKTVRDIDVDGKRVLVRVDFNVPIKDGVVGDTTRIQAALPTIKYLVDHNARVILMSHLGRPDGTGFQAEFSLEPVAAKLAELSGLDVTFVADTYGEKAAAAVEALEAGKVLVLENVRFDKREKKNDTEIAKILAS
;
A
#
# COMPACT_ATOMS: atom_id res chain seq x y z
N MET A 1 -51.47 -13.53 -39.65
CA MET A 1 -50.48 -14.51 -39.09
C MET A 1 -49.35 -13.78 -38.42
N ALA A 2 -49.41 -13.66 -37.13
CA ALA A 2 -48.35 -13.01 -36.33
C ALA A 2 -47.83 -14.01 -35.31
N TYR A 3 -46.55 -14.36 -35.39
CA TYR A 3 -45.85 -15.25 -34.46
C TYR A 3 -45.04 -14.41 -33.51
N ALA A 4 -45.50 -14.29 -32.28
CA ALA A 4 -44.73 -13.69 -31.18
C ALA A 4 -43.83 -14.76 -30.56
N ARG A 5 -42.50 -14.56 -30.62
CA ARG A 5 -41.52 -15.37 -29.88
C ARG A 5 -41.15 -14.63 -28.60
N GLY A 6 -41.65 -15.12 -27.46
CA GLY A 6 -41.23 -14.70 -26.14
C GLY A 6 -39.80 -15.15 -25.82
N ARG A 7 -38.97 -14.20 -25.40
CA ARG A 7 -37.65 -14.48 -24.78
C ARG A 7 -37.86 -14.67 -23.30
N ALA A 8 -37.61 -15.88 -22.80
CA ALA A 8 -37.53 -16.15 -21.40
C ALA A 8 -36.22 -15.56 -20.82
N LEU A 9 -36.36 -14.58 -19.95
CA LEU A 9 -35.26 -14.06 -19.15
C LEU A 9 -35.00 -15.03 -17.99
N PHE A 10 -33.93 -15.81 -18.07
CA PHE A 10 -33.43 -16.57 -16.97
C PHE A 10 -32.67 -15.65 -16.00
N THR A 11 -33.35 -15.18 -14.97
CA THR A 11 -32.67 -14.53 -13.81
C THR A 11 -32.10 -15.61 -12.93
N CYS A 12 -30.81 -15.86 -13.06
CA CYS A 12 -30.06 -16.71 -12.13
C CYS A 12 -29.85 -15.96 -10.80
N LYS A 13 -30.83 -16.04 -9.91
CA LYS A 13 -30.66 -15.66 -8.51
C LYS A 13 -29.83 -16.71 -7.78
N ARG A 14 -28.51 -16.69 -7.94
CA ARG A 14 -27.64 -17.39 -7.00
C ARG A 14 -27.74 -16.71 -5.64
N ARG A 15 -28.56 -17.26 -4.77
CA ARG A 15 -28.52 -16.97 -3.34
C ARG A 15 -27.17 -17.46 -2.83
N TYR A 16 -26.27 -16.53 -2.52
CA TYR A 16 -25.07 -16.80 -1.75
C TYR A 16 -25.54 -17.25 -0.36
N ARG A 17 -25.52 -18.54 -0.08
CA ARG A 17 -25.68 -19.04 1.29
C ARG A 17 -24.36 -18.78 1.99
N PRO A 18 -24.32 -17.99 3.08
CA PRO A 18 -23.13 -17.90 3.88
C PRO A 18 -22.84 -19.30 4.44
N CYS A 19 -21.67 -19.82 4.17
CA CYS A 19 -21.17 -21.05 4.75
C CYS A 19 -21.13 -20.85 6.27
N SER A 20 -21.95 -21.61 6.99
CA SER A 20 -21.92 -21.66 8.44
C SER A 20 -20.65 -22.39 8.88
N ILE A 21 -19.55 -21.66 8.99
CA ILE A 21 -18.34 -22.16 9.63
C ILE A 21 -18.42 -21.79 11.10
N GLN A 22 -18.75 -22.81 11.86
CA GLN A 22 -18.36 -23.16 13.22
C GLN A 22 -18.01 -22.01 14.19
N LYS A 23 -18.87 -21.90 15.21
CA LYS A 23 -18.55 -21.40 16.55
C LYS A 23 -17.30 -22.11 17.07
N GLY A 24 -16.17 -21.40 17.06
CA GLY A 24 -14.93 -21.89 17.64
C GLY A 24 -13.98 -20.71 17.81
N LEU A 25 -13.88 -20.19 19.04
CA LEU A 25 -12.97 -19.16 19.53
C LEU A 25 -13.06 -17.81 18.77
N ASP A 26 -14.06 -17.02 19.13
CA ASP A 26 -13.98 -15.57 19.04
C ASP A 26 -12.87 -15.07 19.99
N MET A 27 -11.65 -15.21 19.60
CA MET A 27 -10.61 -14.29 20.04
C MET A 27 -10.98 -12.96 19.39
N ALA A 28 -11.81 -12.17 20.06
CA ALA A 28 -12.17 -10.83 19.65
C ALA A 28 -10.86 -10.05 19.43
N PHE A 29 -10.50 -9.86 18.15
CA PHE A 29 -9.33 -9.09 17.78
C PHE A 29 -9.65 -7.63 18.14
N THR A 30 -9.22 -7.20 19.33
CA THR A 30 -9.57 -5.89 19.89
C THR A 30 -8.88 -4.72 19.19
N LYS A 31 -7.97 -5.00 18.26
CA LYS A 31 -7.25 -3.96 17.50
C LYS A 31 -7.98 -3.63 16.21
N LYS A 32 -8.09 -2.34 15.93
CA LYS A 32 -8.64 -1.86 14.66
C LYS A 32 -7.78 -2.32 13.48
N THR A 33 -8.46 -2.73 12.43
CA THR A 33 -7.87 -3.05 11.13
C THR A 33 -8.13 -1.90 10.15
N VAL A 34 -7.53 -1.95 8.97
CA VAL A 34 -7.81 -0.99 7.89
C VAL A 34 -9.29 -0.99 7.46
N ARG A 35 -10.04 -2.06 7.77
CA ARG A 35 -11.47 -2.21 7.44
C ARG A 35 -12.40 -1.52 8.45
N ASP A 36 -11.87 -1.14 9.60
CA ASP A 36 -12.64 -0.55 10.71
C ASP A 36 -12.57 0.99 10.69
N ILE A 37 -11.92 1.56 9.68
CA ILE A 37 -11.75 3.01 9.51
C ILE A 37 -12.26 3.45 8.15
N ASP A 38 -12.83 4.65 8.10
CA ASP A 38 -13.18 5.29 6.85
C ASP A 38 -11.92 5.90 6.21
N VAL A 39 -11.59 5.49 4.99
CA VAL A 39 -10.39 5.91 4.25
C VAL A 39 -10.71 6.66 2.96
N ASP A 40 -11.99 6.81 2.58
CA ASP A 40 -12.43 7.42 1.32
C ASP A 40 -11.91 8.86 1.20
N GLY A 41 -11.18 9.14 0.13
CA GLY A 41 -10.56 10.43 -0.15
C GLY A 41 -9.44 10.86 0.81
N LYS A 42 -9.11 10.05 1.83
CA LYS A 42 -8.12 10.42 2.86
C LYS A 42 -6.70 10.04 2.47
N ARG A 43 -5.74 10.83 2.96
CA ARG A 43 -4.32 10.47 2.93
C ARG A 43 -4.08 9.37 3.97
N VAL A 44 -3.57 8.23 3.53
CA VAL A 44 -3.31 7.07 4.38
C VAL A 44 -1.84 6.71 4.30
N LEU A 45 -1.08 7.03 5.35
CA LEU A 45 0.31 6.64 5.49
C LEU A 45 0.38 5.18 5.96
N VAL A 46 1.01 4.32 5.17
CA VAL A 46 1.16 2.90 5.45
C VAL A 46 2.62 2.53 5.57
N ARG A 47 3.02 2.00 6.72
CA ARG A 47 4.34 1.40 6.87
C ARG A 47 4.30 -0.05 6.40
N VAL A 48 5.04 -0.34 5.34
CA VAL A 48 5.19 -1.67 4.76
C VAL A 48 6.59 -2.24 5.01
N ASP A 49 6.76 -3.54 4.86
CA ASP A 49 8.08 -4.18 4.89
C ASP A 49 8.51 -4.55 3.46
N PHE A 50 9.20 -3.62 2.82
CA PHE A 50 9.80 -3.80 1.49
C PHE A 50 11.31 -4.05 1.57
N ASN A 51 11.78 -4.56 2.69
CA ASN A 51 13.19 -4.92 2.85
C ASN A 51 13.50 -6.22 2.09
N VAL A 52 13.59 -6.10 0.78
CA VAL A 52 13.82 -7.19 -0.18
C VAL A 52 15.27 -7.19 -0.70
N PRO A 53 15.84 -8.33 -1.11
CA PRO A 53 17.16 -8.36 -1.72
C PRO A 53 17.11 -7.69 -3.10
N ILE A 54 18.02 -6.74 -3.31
CA ILE A 54 18.24 -6.10 -4.62
C ILE A 54 19.65 -6.45 -5.08
N LYS A 55 19.78 -6.90 -6.33
CA LYS A 55 21.06 -7.15 -6.97
C LYS A 55 21.03 -6.47 -8.35
N ASP A 56 22.04 -5.66 -8.61
CA ASP A 56 22.18 -4.94 -9.89
C ASP A 56 20.91 -4.15 -10.29
N GLY A 57 20.25 -3.52 -9.29
CA GLY A 57 19.00 -2.79 -9.47
C GLY A 57 17.74 -3.67 -9.65
N VAL A 58 17.87 -4.99 -9.59
CA VAL A 58 16.76 -5.93 -9.77
C VAL A 58 16.33 -6.51 -8.43
N VAL A 59 15.02 -6.46 -8.15
CA VAL A 59 14.41 -7.09 -6.98
C VAL A 59 14.37 -8.61 -7.16
N GLY A 60 15.07 -9.35 -6.29
CA GLY A 60 15.21 -10.80 -6.41
C GLY A 60 14.03 -11.59 -5.81
N ASP A 61 13.52 -11.17 -4.65
CA ASP A 61 12.40 -11.82 -3.96
C ASP A 61 11.25 -10.83 -3.75
N THR A 62 10.08 -11.17 -4.24
CA THR A 62 8.89 -10.32 -4.20
C THR A 62 7.89 -10.68 -3.10
N THR A 63 8.18 -11.69 -2.29
CA THR A 63 7.25 -12.24 -1.28
C THR A 63 6.71 -11.15 -0.35
N ARG A 64 7.57 -10.24 0.12
CA ARG A 64 7.17 -9.15 1.03
C ARG A 64 6.30 -8.11 0.33
N ILE A 65 6.60 -7.80 -0.94
CA ILE A 65 5.78 -6.90 -1.74
C ILE A 65 4.41 -7.52 -1.94
N GLN A 66 4.35 -8.80 -2.33
CA GLN A 66 3.09 -9.52 -2.54
C GLN A 66 2.26 -9.60 -1.25
N ALA A 67 2.89 -9.79 -0.09
CA ALA A 67 2.20 -9.82 1.20
C ALA A 67 1.52 -8.48 1.56
N ALA A 68 2.05 -7.35 1.08
CA ALA A 68 1.45 -6.03 1.31
C ALA A 68 0.30 -5.70 0.33
N LEU A 69 0.24 -6.36 -0.84
CA LEU A 69 -0.74 -6.07 -1.90
C LEU A 69 -2.20 -6.11 -1.44
N PRO A 70 -2.65 -7.07 -0.62
CA PRO A 70 -4.07 -7.10 -0.19
C PRO A 70 -4.49 -5.83 0.55
N THR A 71 -3.61 -5.29 1.40
CA THR A 71 -3.88 -4.04 2.13
C THR A 71 -3.84 -2.83 1.20
N ILE A 72 -2.84 -2.77 0.32
CA ILE A 72 -2.68 -1.66 -0.64
C ILE A 72 -3.89 -1.61 -1.60
N LYS A 73 -4.27 -2.75 -2.19
CA LYS A 73 -5.44 -2.84 -3.07
C LYS A 73 -6.73 -2.46 -2.36
N TYR A 74 -6.93 -2.94 -1.13
CA TYR A 74 -8.08 -2.54 -0.33
C TYR A 74 -8.19 -1.00 -0.19
N LEU A 75 -7.09 -0.33 0.12
CA LEU A 75 -7.06 1.13 0.27
C LEU A 75 -7.34 1.85 -1.06
N VAL A 76 -6.73 1.39 -2.15
CA VAL A 76 -6.94 1.93 -3.49
C VAL A 76 -8.40 1.75 -3.94
N ASP A 77 -8.96 0.56 -3.74
CA ASP A 77 -10.37 0.24 -4.09
C ASP A 77 -11.37 1.08 -3.28
N HIS A 78 -10.94 1.64 -2.14
CA HIS A 78 -11.74 2.55 -1.29
C HIS A 78 -11.32 4.02 -1.45
N ASN A 79 -10.76 4.40 -2.61
CA ASN A 79 -10.40 5.78 -2.97
C ASN A 79 -9.40 6.46 -2.01
N ALA A 80 -8.64 5.73 -1.21
CA ALA A 80 -7.62 6.33 -0.37
C ALA A 80 -6.48 6.92 -1.24
N ARG A 81 -5.85 7.98 -0.76
CA ARG A 81 -4.56 8.47 -1.26
C ARG A 81 -3.47 7.73 -0.49
N VAL A 82 -2.90 6.69 -1.10
CA VAL A 82 -2.03 5.75 -0.39
C VAL A 82 -0.59 6.22 -0.43
N ILE A 83 0.00 6.44 0.75
CA ILE A 83 1.41 6.83 0.90
C ILE A 83 2.14 5.68 1.58
N LEU A 84 3.10 5.07 0.89
CA LEU A 84 3.87 3.94 1.39
C LEU A 84 5.23 4.41 1.90
N MET A 85 5.58 4.04 3.11
CA MET A 85 6.92 4.19 3.66
C MET A 85 7.50 2.84 4.04
N SER A 86 8.77 2.64 3.76
CA SER A 86 9.50 1.43 4.14
C SER A 86 10.97 1.73 4.41
N HIS A 87 11.64 0.75 5.02
CA HIS A 87 13.09 0.71 5.02
C HIS A 87 13.60 -0.35 4.05
N LEU A 88 14.82 -0.16 3.57
CA LEU A 88 15.55 -1.13 2.77
C LEU A 88 17.00 -1.21 3.28
N GLY A 89 17.46 -2.40 3.55
CA GLY A 89 18.83 -2.67 3.98
C GLY A 89 19.21 -2.02 5.30
N ARG A 90 20.49 -1.64 5.40
CA ARG A 90 21.08 -1.06 6.62
C ARG A 90 21.96 0.15 6.29
N PRO A 91 21.39 1.22 5.70
CA PRO A 91 22.16 2.44 5.49
C PRO A 91 22.68 3.00 6.80
N ASP A 92 23.72 3.80 6.73
CA ASP A 92 24.36 4.40 7.90
C ASP A 92 23.51 5.50 8.56
N GLY A 93 22.52 6.01 7.84
CA GLY A 93 21.60 7.05 8.32
C GLY A 93 22.15 8.47 8.21
N THR A 94 23.15 8.68 7.35
CA THR A 94 23.76 9.99 7.09
C THR A 94 23.24 10.67 5.83
N GLY A 95 22.28 10.04 5.14
CA GLY A 95 21.69 10.55 3.90
C GLY A 95 21.46 9.47 2.86
N PHE A 96 21.25 9.91 1.63
CA PHE A 96 20.96 9.05 0.48
C PHE A 96 22.14 8.12 0.13
N GLN A 97 21.82 6.84 -0.07
CA GLN A 97 22.74 5.79 -0.54
C GLN A 97 22.03 4.99 -1.63
N ALA A 98 22.51 5.09 -2.86
CA ALA A 98 21.82 4.59 -4.06
C ALA A 98 21.49 3.10 -3.99
N GLU A 99 22.36 2.28 -3.39
CA GLU A 99 22.14 0.83 -3.21
C GLU A 99 20.97 0.47 -2.29
N PHE A 100 20.49 1.45 -1.49
CA PHE A 100 19.36 1.29 -0.60
C PHE A 100 18.13 2.12 -1.01
N SER A 101 18.10 2.63 -2.24
CA SER A 101 16.91 3.34 -2.75
C SER A 101 15.74 2.40 -2.94
N LEU A 102 14.52 2.90 -2.62
CA LEU A 102 13.28 2.18 -2.85
C LEU A 102 12.74 2.32 -4.28
N GLU A 103 13.41 3.06 -5.17
CA GLU A 103 12.96 3.24 -6.55
C GLU A 103 12.75 1.91 -7.30
N PRO A 104 13.70 0.91 -7.28
CA PRO A 104 13.48 -0.37 -7.93
C PRO A 104 12.31 -1.16 -7.33
N VAL A 105 12.06 -0.98 -6.03
CA VAL A 105 10.95 -1.63 -5.33
C VAL A 105 9.61 -1.01 -5.74
N ALA A 106 9.55 0.31 -5.91
CA ALA A 106 8.35 0.99 -6.39
C ALA A 106 7.99 0.57 -7.82
N ALA A 107 8.99 0.46 -8.71
CA ALA A 107 8.80 -0.06 -10.06
C ALA A 107 8.27 -1.50 -10.05
N LYS A 108 8.85 -2.38 -9.20
CA LYS A 108 8.39 -3.77 -9.05
C LYS A 108 6.99 -3.85 -8.43
N LEU A 109 6.63 -2.96 -7.51
CA LEU A 109 5.28 -2.87 -6.95
C LEU A 109 4.27 -2.52 -8.05
N ALA A 110 4.56 -1.54 -8.90
CA ALA A 110 3.70 -1.17 -10.04
C ALA A 110 3.48 -2.36 -10.98
N GLU A 111 4.56 -3.06 -11.35
CA GLU A 111 4.51 -4.25 -12.21
C GLU A 111 3.62 -5.36 -11.62
N LEU A 112 3.80 -5.68 -10.34
CA LEU A 112 3.08 -6.78 -9.68
C LEU A 112 1.62 -6.45 -9.36
N SER A 113 1.32 -5.19 -9.10
CA SER A 113 -0.01 -4.75 -8.67
C SER A 113 -0.91 -4.34 -9.83
N GLY A 114 -0.33 -3.82 -10.91
CA GLY A 114 -1.03 -3.12 -11.99
C GLY A 114 -1.61 -1.76 -11.57
N LEU A 115 -1.22 -1.23 -10.40
CA LEU A 115 -1.67 0.05 -9.86
C LEU A 115 -0.83 1.21 -10.41
N ASP A 116 -1.42 2.42 -10.35
CA ASP A 116 -0.69 3.67 -10.61
C ASP A 116 0.17 4.01 -9.40
N VAL A 117 1.47 3.73 -9.50
CA VAL A 117 2.45 3.90 -8.44
C VAL A 117 3.46 4.96 -8.84
N THR A 118 3.55 6.03 -8.06
CA THR A 118 4.56 7.08 -8.20
C THR A 118 5.63 6.91 -7.12
N PHE A 119 6.89 7.11 -7.48
CA PHE A 119 8.00 7.17 -6.53
C PHE A 119 8.47 8.60 -6.36
N VAL A 120 8.83 9.00 -5.14
CA VAL A 120 9.47 10.27 -4.83
C VAL A 120 10.79 10.04 -4.11
N ALA A 121 11.88 10.58 -4.67
CA ALA A 121 13.23 10.47 -4.10
C ALA A 121 13.41 11.44 -2.90
N ASP A 122 12.49 11.36 -1.95
CA ASP A 122 12.47 12.14 -0.72
C ASP A 122 11.62 11.41 0.33
N THR A 123 11.96 11.55 1.61
CA THR A 123 11.26 10.85 2.69
C THR A 123 10.21 11.75 3.34
N TYR A 124 10.52 13.03 3.59
CA TYR A 124 9.65 13.97 4.32
C TYR A 124 9.98 15.45 4.03
N GLY A 125 10.78 15.74 3.01
CA GLY A 125 11.14 17.10 2.60
C GLY A 125 10.10 17.74 1.67
N GLU A 126 10.48 18.84 1.05
CA GLU A 126 9.59 19.62 0.17
C GLU A 126 9.08 18.80 -1.03
N LYS A 127 9.91 17.92 -1.59
CA LYS A 127 9.50 17.06 -2.72
C LYS A 127 8.45 16.05 -2.29
N ALA A 128 8.63 15.42 -1.11
CA ALA A 128 7.66 14.50 -0.55
C ALA A 128 6.33 15.21 -0.28
N ALA A 129 6.36 16.39 0.36
CA ALA A 129 5.17 17.19 0.62
C ALA A 129 4.42 17.56 -0.68
N ALA A 130 5.13 18.04 -1.69
CA ALA A 130 4.52 18.39 -2.99
C ALA A 130 3.90 17.16 -3.67
N ALA A 131 4.57 15.99 -3.61
CA ALA A 131 4.05 14.75 -4.17
C ALA A 131 2.80 14.25 -3.44
N VAL A 132 2.75 14.40 -2.11
CA VAL A 132 1.58 14.06 -1.28
C VAL A 132 0.39 14.95 -1.58
N GLU A 133 0.61 16.26 -1.77
CA GLU A 133 -0.46 17.20 -2.16
C GLU A 133 -1.01 16.90 -3.56
N ALA A 134 -0.15 16.53 -4.50
CA ALA A 134 -0.54 16.19 -5.87
C ALA A 134 -1.16 14.78 -5.99
N LEU A 135 -1.08 13.95 -4.94
CA LEU A 135 -1.56 12.57 -4.99
C LEU A 135 -3.08 12.52 -5.10
N GLU A 136 -3.57 11.86 -6.13
CA GLU A 136 -5.00 11.66 -6.37
C GLU A 136 -5.55 10.45 -5.61
N ALA A 137 -6.86 10.44 -5.39
CA ALA A 137 -7.56 9.31 -4.77
C ALA A 137 -7.41 8.04 -5.63
N GLY A 138 -7.21 6.90 -4.97
CA GLY A 138 -7.00 5.61 -5.64
C GLY A 138 -5.58 5.41 -6.21
N LYS A 139 -4.65 6.36 -5.97
CA LYS A 139 -3.26 6.23 -6.42
C LYS A 139 -2.32 5.95 -5.25
N VAL A 140 -1.12 5.49 -5.59
CA VAL A 140 -0.10 5.05 -4.63
C VAL A 140 1.17 5.89 -4.81
N LEU A 141 1.66 6.47 -3.72
CA LEU A 141 2.95 7.15 -3.65
C LEU A 141 3.90 6.33 -2.78
N VAL A 142 5.10 6.06 -3.26
CA VAL A 142 6.17 5.42 -2.48
C VAL A 142 7.21 6.48 -2.14
N LEU A 143 7.46 6.68 -0.85
CA LEU A 143 8.51 7.56 -0.35
C LEU A 143 9.87 6.86 -0.43
N GLU A 144 10.94 7.63 -0.38
CA GLU A 144 12.30 7.11 -0.28
C GLU A 144 12.54 6.42 1.08
N ASN A 145 13.62 5.67 1.19
CA ASN A 145 13.99 4.86 2.35
C ASN A 145 14.07 5.68 3.63
N VAL A 146 13.13 5.44 4.54
CA VAL A 146 13.04 6.17 5.83
C VAL A 146 14.29 5.99 6.71
N ARG A 147 15.10 4.96 6.43
CA ARG A 147 16.31 4.66 7.18
C ARG A 147 17.53 5.47 6.75
N PHE A 148 17.40 6.31 5.73
CA PHE A 148 18.40 7.33 5.41
C PHE A 148 18.54 8.39 6.50
N ASP A 149 17.55 8.48 7.40
CA ASP A 149 17.64 9.26 8.61
C ASP A 149 17.83 8.37 9.85
N LYS A 150 18.93 8.58 10.58
CA LYS A 150 19.26 7.84 11.81
C LYS A 150 18.21 7.96 12.91
N ARG A 151 17.37 9.00 12.87
CA ARG A 151 16.28 9.23 13.84
C ARG A 151 15.20 8.15 13.74
N GLU A 152 15.01 7.53 12.57
CA GLU A 152 14.06 6.41 12.41
C GLU A 152 14.39 5.27 13.38
N LYS A 153 15.66 4.84 13.43
CA LYS A 153 16.08 3.75 14.35
C LYS A 153 15.95 4.11 15.82
N LYS A 154 15.98 5.40 16.15
CA LYS A 154 15.86 5.92 17.52
C LYS A 154 14.41 6.13 17.94
N ASN A 155 13.44 5.86 17.04
CA ASN A 155 12.04 6.14 17.27
C ASN A 155 11.80 7.60 17.68
N ASP A 156 12.45 8.53 16.97
CA ASP A 156 12.40 9.96 17.26
C ASP A 156 11.00 10.51 16.97
N THR A 157 10.47 11.27 17.92
CA THR A 157 9.11 11.80 17.84
C THR A 157 8.95 12.93 16.82
N GLU A 158 10.02 13.67 16.52
CA GLU A 158 9.94 14.76 15.54
C GLU A 158 9.76 14.22 14.11
N ILE A 159 10.53 13.18 13.73
CA ILE A 159 10.35 12.55 12.42
C ILE A 159 8.96 11.91 12.31
N ALA A 160 8.45 11.33 13.40
CA ALA A 160 7.11 10.75 13.41
C ALA A 160 6.02 11.81 13.21
N LYS A 161 6.15 12.99 13.81
CA LYS A 161 5.23 14.13 13.61
C LYS A 161 5.28 14.64 12.17
N ILE A 162 6.48 14.79 11.60
CA ILE A 162 6.64 15.26 10.22
C ILE A 162 5.97 14.27 9.24
N LEU A 163 6.14 12.96 9.44
CA LEU A 163 5.54 11.93 8.59
C LEU A 163 4.02 11.82 8.77
N ALA A 164 3.47 12.32 9.88
CA ALA A 164 2.04 12.26 10.19
C ALA A 164 1.28 13.57 9.84
N SER A 165 1.98 14.63 9.44
CA SER A 165 1.39 15.92 9.03
C SER A 165 0.99 15.91 7.55
#